data_ed1a5c37c8d85546eb4bf84e4edc8eb6
#
_entry.id   ed1a5c37c8d85546eb4bf84e4edc8eb6
#
_cell.length_a   1.000
_cell.length_b   1.000
_cell.length_c   1.000
_cell.angle_alpha   90.00
_cell.angle_beta   90.00
_cell.angle_gamma   90.00
#
_symmetry.space_group_name_H-M   'P 1'
#
loop_
_entity.id
_entity.type
_entity.pdbx_description
1 polymer ?
#
loop_
_entity_poly.entity_id
_entity_poly.type
_entity_poly.pdbx_seq_one_letter_code
_entity_poly.pdbx_strand_id
1 'polypeptide(L)'
;MFRLDGKTALVTGASGGIGSAIASILHAQGARVVLSGTRESIIQQQADKLGEGRAFAAAANLSDAAAADALVAKAEEIAGAPLDILVNNAGLTRDTLALRMKDEDWNQVLDVDLAAPFRLCRATLKGMLRRRAGRIVNIASIIGATGNAGQANYAAAKAGMIGMSKSLAQEVGSRGVTVNVVAPGFIVTPMTDALPDAQREKLQASIPLGRLGQPSDVASAVLYLASDEAAWITGCTLHVNGGMAMI
;
A
#
# COMPACT_ATOMS: atom_id res chain seq x y z
N MET A 1 20.24 -10.01 4.22
CA MET A 1 18.88 -10.42 3.83
C MET A 1 18.04 -9.18 3.59
N PHE A 2 17.13 -9.23 2.63
CA PHE A 2 16.19 -8.15 2.28
C PHE A 2 16.83 -6.81 1.91
N ARG A 3 18.05 -6.86 1.31
CA ARG A 3 18.72 -5.64 0.84
C ARG A 3 18.08 -5.12 -0.43
N LEU A 4 17.97 -3.80 -0.53
CA LEU A 4 17.35 -3.09 -1.66
C LEU A 4 18.30 -2.04 -2.27
N ASP A 5 19.62 -2.29 -2.17
CA ASP A 5 20.64 -1.38 -2.71
C ASP A 5 20.45 -1.18 -4.21
N GLY A 6 20.45 0.07 -4.65
CA GLY A 6 20.24 0.45 -6.04
C GLY A 6 18.80 0.35 -6.55
N LYS A 7 17.85 -0.15 -5.74
CA LYS A 7 16.42 -0.18 -6.09
C LYS A 7 15.75 1.16 -5.81
N THR A 8 14.75 1.49 -6.62
CA THR A 8 13.91 2.69 -6.46
C THR A 8 12.47 2.28 -6.16
N ALA A 9 11.91 2.79 -5.07
CA ALA A 9 10.57 2.50 -4.61
C ALA A 9 9.67 3.74 -4.63
N LEU A 10 8.43 3.60 -5.10
CA LEU A 10 7.35 4.56 -4.89
C LEU A 10 6.39 4.03 -3.83
N VAL A 11 6.15 4.80 -2.78
CA VAL A 11 5.21 4.48 -1.71
C VAL A 11 4.11 5.54 -1.67
N THR A 12 2.86 5.14 -1.95
CA THR A 12 1.71 6.05 -1.87
C THR A 12 1.11 6.07 -0.46
N GLY A 13 0.48 7.18 -0.08
CA GLY A 13 -0.05 7.33 1.28
C GLY A 13 1.03 7.38 2.35
N ALA A 14 2.23 7.87 2.01
CA ALA A 14 3.42 7.85 2.87
C ALA A 14 3.45 8.99 3.92
N SER A 15 2.38 9.77 4.07
CA SER A 15 2.33 10.90 5.01
C SER A 15 2.24 10.49 6.49
N GLY A 16 2.10 9.20 6.80
CA GLY A 16 2.01 8.71 8.17
C GLY A 16 1.56 7.25 8.24
N GLY A 17 1.41 6.74 9.45
CA GLY A 17 0.93 5.39 9.71
C GLY A 17 1.74 4.31 8.99
N ILE A 18 1.04 3.39 8.32
CA ILE A 18 1.62 2.25 7.60
C ILE A 18 2.56 2.73 6.48
N GLY A 19 2.14 3.71 5.68
CA GLY A 19 2.95 4.18 4.54
C GLY A 19 4.29 4.78 4.94
N SER A 20 4.33 5.56 6.03
CA SER A 20 5.58 6.10 6.57
C SER A 20 6.51 4.99 7.09
N ALA A 21 5.97 3.97 7.77
CA ALA A 21 6.75 2.84 8.24
C ALA A 21 7.33 2.02 7.07
N ILE A 22 6.54 1.82 6.00
CA ILE A 22 7.00 1.17 4.77
C ILE A 22 8.15 1.98 4.14
N ALA A 23 7.96 3.28 3.94
CA ALA A 23 9.00 4.13 3.37
C ALA A 23 10.30 4.05 4.18
N SER A 24 10.19 4.10 5.51
CA SER A 24 11.33 4.04 6.42
C SER A 24 12.08 2.72 6.32
N ILE A 25 11.41 1.58 6.31
CA ILE A 25 12.08 0.28 6.26
C ILE A 25 12.74 0.03 4.90
N LEU A 26 12.09 0.41 3.78
CA LEU A 26 12.67 0.28 2.45
C LEU A 26 13.91 1.16 2.31
N HIS A 27 13.88 2.40 2.82
CA HIS A 27 15.03 3.31 2.85
C HIS A 27 16.17 2.74 3.69
N ALA A 28 15.89 2.22 4.89
CA ALA A 28 16.87 1.61 5.78
C ALA A 28 17.57 0.39 5.14
N GLN A 29 16.88 -0.31 4.23
CA GLN A 29 17.44 -1.45 3.48
C GLN A 29 18.17 -1.07 2.19
N GLY A 30 18.37 0.23 1.93
CA GLY A 30 19.22 0.71 0.83
C GLY A 30 18.44 1.28 -0.36
N ALA A 31 17.12 1.21 -0.40
CA ALA A 31 16.33 1.77 -1.51
C ALA A 31 16.40 3.29 -1.58
N ARG A 32 16.29 3.83 -2.81
CA ARG A 32 15.77 5.19 -3.01
C ARG A 32 14.26 5.12 -2.84
N VAL A 33 13.68 6.05 -2.08
CA VAL A 33 12.24 6.02 -1.80
C VAL A 33 11.60 7.34 -2.18
N VAL A 34 10.61 7.28 -3.07
CA VAL A 34 9.74 8.42 -3.39
C VAL A 34 8.47 8.27 -2.55
N LEU A 35 8.27 9.21 -1.64
CA LEU A 35 7.11 9.30 -0.79
C LEU A 35 6.01 10.10 -1.48
N SER A 36 4.80 9.54 -1.61
CA SER A 36 3.67 10.24 -2.19
C SER A 36 2.49 10.35 -1.24
N GLY A 37 1.79 11.46 -1.31
CA GLY A 37 0.59 11.78 -0.54
C GLY A 37 0.03 13.13 -0.96
N THR A 38 -1.13 13.50 -0.43
CA THR A 38 -1.82 14.75 -0.81
C THR A 38 -1.21 16.01 -0.15
N ARG A 39 -0.59 15.86 1.03
CA ARG A 39 -0.03 16.95 1.82
C ARG A 39 1.47 17.07 1.58
N GLU A 40 1.86 17.92 0.65
CA GLU A 40 3.25 18.09 0.22
C GLU A 40 4.21 18.37 1.38
N SER A 41 3.86 19.31 2.26
CA SER A 41 4.71 19.64 3.42
C SER A 41 4.95 18.45 4.36
N ILE A 42 3.96 17.58 4.54
CA ILE A 42 4.10 16.40 5.39
C ILE A 42 5.01 15.34 4.75
N ILE A 43 4.82 15.05 3.47
CA ILE A 43 5.67 14.07 2.78
C ILE A 43 7.10 14.58 2.63
N GLN A 44 7.30 15.90 2.45
CA GLN A 44 8.63 16.50 2.44
C GLN A 44 9.31 16.32 3.80
N GLN A 45 8.62 16.65 4.90
CA GLN A 45 9.15 16.43 6.26
C GLN A 45 9.50 14.96 6.51
N GLN A 46 8.70 14.01 5.98
CA GLN A 46 9.02 12.60 6.11
C GLN A 46 10.24 12.19 5.28
N ALA A 47 10.39 12.73 4.07
CA ALA A 47 11.59 12.52 3.26
C ALA A 47 12.85 13.08 3.93
N ASP A 48 12.78 14.29 4.45
CA ASP A 48 13.89 14.95 5.16
C ASP A 48 14.36 14.14 6.39
N LYS A 49 13.41 13.55 7.14
CA LYS A 49 13.73 12.68 8.29
C LYS A 49 14.47 11.40 7.90
N LEU A 50 14.26 10.89 6.69
CA LEU A 50 14.97 9.70 6.19
C LEU A 50 16.39 10.02 5.74
N GLY A 51 16.71 11.30 5.53
CA GLY A 51 18.03 11.78 5.13
C GLY A 51 18.17 12.03 3.65
N GLU A 52 19.12 12.87 3.31
CA GLU A 52 19.36 13.35 1.95
C GLU A 52 19.87 12.25 0.98
N GLY A 53 19.58 12.44 -0.29
CA GLY A 53 20.15 11.68 -1.41
C GLY A 53 19.39 10.40 -1.80
N ARG A 54 18.53 9.84 -0.92
CA ARG A 54 17.76 8.63 -1.25
C ARG A 54 16.28 8.68 -0.86
N ALA A 55 15.80 9.79 -0.32
CA ALA A 55 14.40 10.01 0.01
C ALA A 55 13.88 11.27 -0.68
N PHE A 56 12.75 11.17 -1.34
CA PHE A 56 12.19 12.23 -2.18
C PHE A 56 10.69 12.36 -1.95
N ALA A 57 10.13 13.55 -2.14
CA ALA A 57 8.70 13.80 -2.02
C ALA A 57 8.07 14.05 -3.40
N ALA A 58 6.93 13.39 -3.66
CA ALA A 58 6.12 13.58 -4.86
C ALA A 58 4.64 13.71 -4.48
N ALA A 59 4.15 14.93 -4.28
CA ALA A 59 2.75 15.17 -3.97
C ALA A 59 1.84 14.77 -5.14
N ALA A 60 0.77 14.04 -4.82
CA ALA A 60 -0.28 13.67 -5.76
C ALA A 60 -1.61 13.43 -5.02
N ASN A 61 -2.71 13.86 -5.64
CA ASN A 61 -4.07 13.50 -5.23
C ASN A 61 -4.57 12.35 -6.09
N LEU A 62 -4.65 11.15 -5.52
CA LEU A 62 -5.06 9.96 -6.26
C LEU A 62 -6.56 9.87 -6.55
N SER A 63 -7.38 10.80 -6.04
CA SER A 63 -8.76 10.98 -6.51
C SER A 63 -8.81 11.61 -7.92
N ASP A 64 -7.73 12.23 -8.37
CA ASP A 64 -7.57 12.74 -9.71
C ASP A 64 -6.86 11.70 -10.60
N ALA A 65 -7.55 11.25 -11.62
CA ALA A 65 -7.03 10.25 -12.55
C ALA A 65 -5.77 10.70 -13.28
N ALA A 66 -5.71 11.99 -13.68
CA ALA A 66 -4.55 12.54 -14.38
C ALA A 66 -3.33 12.62 -13.46
N ALA A 67 -3.52 13.01 -12.19
CA ALA A 67 -2.46 13.02 -11.19
C ALA A 67 -1.93 11.61 -10.91
N ALA A 68 -2.81 10.59 -10.84
CA ALA A 68 -2.41 9.21 -10.68
C ALA A 68 -1.62 8.69 -11.89
N ASP A 69 -2.05 8.98 -13.11
CA ASP A 69 -1.36 8.58 -14.35
C ASP A 69 0.03 9.26 -14.48
N ALA A 70 0.17 10.51 -14.01
CA ALA A 70 1.44 11.27 -14.08
C ALA A 70 2.44 10.89 -12.96
N LEU A 71 1.98 10.33 -11.83
CA LEU A 71 2.79 10.16 -10.62
C LEU A 71 4.01 9.27 -10.84
N VAL A 72 3.90 8.20 -11.63
CA VAL A 72 5.01 7.27 -11.89
C VAL A 72 6.14 7.98 -12.62
N ALA A 73 5.83 8.71 -13.70
CA ALA A 73 6.85 9.46 -14.46
C ALA A 73 7.50 10.55 -13.59
N LYS A 74 6.71 11.28 -12.80
CA LYS A 74 7.21 12.27 -11.84
C LYS A 74 8.14 11.62 -10.80
N ALA A 75 7.80 10.45 -10.29
CA ALA A 75 8.61 9.74 -9.30
C ALA A 75 9.95 9.28 -9.90
N GLU A 76 9.96 8.75 -11.12
CA GLU A 76 11.18 8.34 -11.83
C GLU A 76 12.08 9.54 -12.13
N GLU A 77 11.50 10.68 -12.54
CA GLU A 77 12.23 11.93 -12.77
C GLU A 77 12.91 12.44 -11.49
N ILE A 78 12.17 12.55 -10.39
CA ILE A 78 12.68 13.06 -9.11
C ILE A 78 13.76 12.13 -8.53
N ALA A 79 13.57 10.82 -8.63
CA ALA A 79 14.54 9.84 -8.16
C ALA A 79 15.76 9.71 -9.09
N GLY A 80 15.70 10.23 -10.32
CA GLY A 80 16.72 10.07 -11.35
C GLY A 80 16.95 8.61 -11.76
N ALA A 81 15.95 7.73 -11.56
CA ALA A 81 16.04 6.30 -11.83
C ALA A 81 14.66 5.67 -12.03
N PRO A 82 14.57 4.59 -12.82
CA PRO A 82 13.32 3.87 -13.02
C PRO A 82 12.82 3.19 -11.74
N LEU A 83 11.51 3.06 -11.60
CA LEU A 83 10.89 2.38 -10.45
C LEU A 83 11.06 0.86 -10.52
N ASP A 84 11.65 0.27 -9.49
CA ASP A 84 11.77 -1.18 -9.28
C ASP A 84 10.68 -1.72 -8.37
N ILE A 85 10.16 -0.89 -7.46
CA ILE A 85 9.19 -1.26 -6.45
C ILE A 85 8.06 -0.24 -6.45
N LEU A 86 6.81 -0.72 -6.55
CA LEU A 86 5.61 0.08 -6.34
C LEU A 86 4.86 -0.44 -5.12
N VAL A 87 4.58 0.43 -4.15
CA VAL A 87 3.74 0.13 -3.00
C VAL A 87 2.49 1.00 -3.04
N ASN A 88 1.36 0.41 -3.39
CA ASN A 88 0.04 1.04 -3.36
C ASN A 88 -0.53 0.92 -1.96
N ASN A 89 -0.27 1.93 -1.11
CA ASN A 89 -0.74 1.98 0.26
C ASN A 89 -1.78 3.09 0.51
N ALA A 90 -1.85 4.09 -0.34
CA ALA A 90 -2.88 5.13 -0.21
C ALA A 90 -4.28 4.52 -0.21
N GLY A 91 -5.14 5.03 0.65
CA GLY A 91 -6.53 4.62 0.76
C GLY A 91 -7.31 5.55 1.67
N LEU A 92 -8.62 5.49 1.56
CA LEU A 92 -9.54 6.22 2.42
C LEU A 92 -10.79 5.36 2.72
N THR A 93 -11.51 5.72 3.77
CA THR A 93 -12.81 5.14 4.10
C THR A 93 -13.91 6.19 4.07
N ARG A 94 -15.13 5.78 3.73
CA ARG A 94 -16.38 6.53 3.85
C ARG A 94 -17.42 5.60 4.42
N ASP A 95 -17.35 5.41 5.74
CA ASP A 95 -18.10 4.38 6.44
C ASP A 95 -19.51 4.83 6.73
N THR A 96 -20.49 4.09 6.21
CA THR A 96 -21.90 4.25 6.51
C THR A 96 -22.68 2.98 6.09
N LEU A 97 -23.82 2.74 6.72
CA LEU A 97 -24.68 1.59 6.35
C LEU A 97 -25.14 1.72 4.89
N ALA A 98 -25.26 0.60 4.18
CA ALA A 98 -25.57 0.55 2.75
C ALA A 98 -26.81 1.37 2.36
N LEU A 99 -27.88 1.36 3.18
CA LEU A 99 -29.09 2.16 2.93
C LEU A 99 -28.88 3.68 2.97
N ARG A 100 -27.76 4.14 3.52
CA ARG A 100 -27.44 5.57 3.66
C ARG A 100 -26.21 5.96 2.85
N MET A 101 -25.53 4.99 2.23
CA MET A 101 -24.32 5.22 1.45
C MET A 101 -24.67 5.98 0.17
N LYS A 102 -24.02 7.12 -0.02
CA LYS A 102 -24.21 7.93 -1.23
C LYS A 102 -23.31 7.40 -2.35
N ASP A 103 -23.74 7.57 -3.59
CA ASP A 103 -22.94 7.17 -4.75
C ASP A 103 -21.59 7.90 -4.82
N GLU A 104 -21.53 9.14 -4.33
CA GLU A 104 -20.28 9.91 -4.27
C GLU A 104 -19.29 9.27 -3.31
N ASP A 105 -19.73 8.82 -2.12
CA ASP A 105 -18.90 8.13 -1.13
C ASP A 105 -18.42 6.76 -1.65
N TRP A 106 -19.31 6.03 -2.32
CA TRP A 106 -19.00 4.77 -2.99
C TRP A 106 -17.91 4.98 -4.05
N ASN A 107 -18.15 5.89 -5.00
CA ASN A 107 -17.24 6.14 -6.11
C ASN A 107 -15.89 6.66 -5.63
N GLN A 108 -15.87 7.58 -4.64
CA GLN A 108 -14.62 8.11 -4.11
C GLN A 108 -13.71 7.02 -3.51
N VAL A 109 -14.29 6.06 -2.78
CA VAL A 109 -13.53 4.93 -2.23
C VAL A 109 -13.01 4.03 -3.34
N LEU A 110 -13.84 3.68 -4.33
CA LEU A 110 -13.40 2.87 -5.46
C LEU A 110 -12.33 3.56 -6.30
N ASP A 111 -12.44 4.87 -6.50
CA ASP A 111 -11.45 5.63 -7.28
C ASP A 111 -10.07 5.62 -6.61
N VAL A 112 -10.02 5.89 -5.30
CA VAL A 112 -8.74 5.98 -4.58
C VAL A 112 -8.16 4.61 -4.24
N ASP A 113 -9.00 3.67 -3.77
CA ASP A 113 -8.56 2.40 -3.20
C ASP A 113 -8.45 1.26 -4.23
N LEU A 114 -8.96 1.45 -5.46
CA LEU A 114 -8.91 0.44 -6.51
C LEU A 114 -8.47 1.01 -7.87
N ALA A 115 -9.16 2.03 -8.40
CA ALA A 115 -8.85 2.53 -9.73
C ALA A 115 -7.48 3.24 -9.81
N ALA A 116 -7.11 4.03 -8.79
CA ALA A 116 -5.79 4.66 -8.75
C ALA A 116 -4.65 3.63 -8.63
N PRO A 117 -4.69 2.61 -7.73
CA PRO A 117 -3.75 1.50 -7.75
C PRO A 117 -3.61 0.80 -9.10
N PHE A 118 -4.72 0.56 -9.81
CA PHE A 118 -4.67 0.00 -11.16
C PHE A 118 -3.91 0.91 -12.14
N ARG A 119 -4.18 2.22 -12.14
CA ARG A 119 -3.47 3.20 -13.00
C ARG A 119 -1.98 3.21 -12.71
N LEU A 120 -1.59 3.21 -11.44
CA LEU A 120 -0.18 3.18 -11.01
C LEU A 120 0.50 1.87 -11.42
N CYS A 121 -0.15 0.71 -11.24
CA CYS A 121 0.36 -0.57 -11.73
C CYS A 121 0.58 -0.52 -13.24
N ARG A 122 -0.41 -0.11 -14.02
CA ARG A 122 -0.34 -0.01 -15.49
C ARG A 122 0.79 0.90 -15.95
N ALA A 123 0.98 2.05 -15.32
CA ALA A 123 2.04 2.98 -15.64
C ALA A 123 3.44 2.40 -15.35
N THR A 124 3.61 1.79 -14.17
CA THR A 124 4.89 1.22 -13.72
C THR A 124 5.28 -0.02 -14.54
N LEU A 125 4.32 -0.85 -14.91
CA LEU A 125 4.55 -2.07 -15.68
C LEU A 125 5.25 -1.84 -17.02
N LYS A 126 5.05 -0.69 -17.68
CA LYS A 126 5.77 -0.37 -18.93
C LYS A 126 7.29 -0.45 -18.77
N GLY A 127 7.83 0.11 -17.69
CA GLY A 127 9.25 0.06 -17.37
C GLY A 127 9.70 -1.31 -16.89
N MET A 128 8.97 -1.90 -15.94
CA MET A 128 9.30 -3.20 -15.34
C MET A 128 9.36 -4.32 -16.37
N LEU A 129 8.40 -4.39 -17.30
CA LEU A 129 8.36 -5.42 -18.35
C LEU A 129 9.55 -5.35 -19.32
N ARG A 130 10.02 -4.13 -19.64
CA ARG A 130 11.21 -3.93 -20.48
C ARG A 130 12.48 -4.40 -19.80
N ARG A 131 12.61 -4.13 -18.50
CA ARG A 131 13.76 -4.54 -17.68
C ARG A 131 13.67 -6.00 -17.22
N ARG A 132 12.50 -6.64 -17.38
CA ARG A 132 12.22 -7.99 -16.86
C ARG A 132 12.47 -8.13 -15.36
N ALA A 133 12.16 -7.09 -14.61
CA ALA A 133 12.31 -7.03 -13.16
C ALA A 133 11.35 -6.00 -12.57
N GLY A 134 10.71 -6.32 -11.47
CA GLY A 134 9.84 -5.40 -10.73
C GLY A 134 9.11 -6.09 -9.59
N ARG A 135 8.70 -5.28 -8.61
CA ARG A 135 7.93 -5.71 -7.44
C ARG A 135 6.75 -4.75 -7.24
N ILE A 136 5.55 -5.27 -7.26
CA ILE A 136 4.33 -4.51 -6.95
C ILE A 136 3.72 -5.11 -5.70
N VAL A 137 3.52 -4.28 -4.67
CA VAL A 137 2.89 -4.66 -3.41
C VAL A 137 1.69 -3.74 -3.17
N ASN A 138 0.50 -4.33 -3.17
CA ASN A 138 -0.75 -3.63 -2.93
C ASN A 138 -1.19 -3.83 -1.48
N ILE A 139 -1.54 -2.74 -0.77
CA ILE A 139 -2.04 -2.82 0.61
C ILE A 139 -3.57 -2.89 0.59
N ALA A 140 -4.06 -4.11 0.79
CA ALA A 140 -5.49 -4.36 0.94
C ALA A 140 -5.92 -4.18 2.42
N SER A 141 -6.77 -5.04 2.90
CA SER A 141 -7.25 -5.11 4.29
C SER A 141 -7.88 -6.49 4.52
N ILE A 142 -7.89 -6.93 5.77
CA ILE A 142 -8.73 -8.05 6.21
C ILE A 142 -10.18 -7.86 5.78
N ILE A 143 -10.67 -6.61 5.77
CA ILE A 143 -12.06 -6.26 5.39
C ILE A 143 -12.38 -6.67 3.94
N GLY A 144 -11.39 -6.68 3.05
CA GLY A 144 -11.58 -7.18 1.69
C GLY A 144 -11.91 -8.68 1.61
N ALA A 145 -11.57 -9.44 2.65
CA ALA A 145 -11.86 -10.89 2.73
C ALA A 145 -13.07 -11.20 3.61
N THR A 146 -13.23 -10.48 4.74
CA THR A 146 -14.28 -10.77 5.72
C THR A 146 -15.53 -9.91 5.58
N GLY A 147 -15.42 -8.75 4.91
CA GLY A 147 -16.43 -7.70 5.00
C GLY A 147 -16.45 -7.04 6.38
N ASN A 148 -17.15 -5.91 6.48
CA ASN A 148 -17.50 -5.26 7.74
C ASN A 148 -18.76 -4.40 7.55
N ALA A 149 -19.65 -4.41 8.52
CA ALA A 149 -20.87 -3.57 8.48
C ALA A 149 -20.49 -2.09 8.36
N GLY A 150 -21.15 -1.38 7.44
CA GLY A 150 -20.88 0.02 7.16
C GLY A 150 -19.69 0.29 6.22
N GLN A 151 -19.02 -0.72 5.71
CA GLN A 151 -17.85 -0.59 4.83
C GLN A 151 -18.02 -1.31 3.49
N ALA A 152 -19.21 -1.34 2.92
CA ALA A 152 -19.48 -2.05 1.67
C ALA A 152 -18.58 -1.55 0.52
N ASN A 153 -18.38 -0.24 0.38
CA ASN A 153 -17.47 0.38 -0.60
C ASN A 153 -16.01 -0.01 -0.38
N TYR A 154 -15.52 0.09 0.85
CA TYR A 154 -14.14 -0.24 1.20
C TYR A 154 -13.86 -1.74 1.04
N ALA A 155 -14.79 -2.60 1.50
CA ALA A 155 -14.69 -4.05 1.31
C ALA A 155 -14.64 -4.41 -0.17
N ALA A 156 -15.51 -3.81 -1.01
CA ALA A 156 -15.52 -4.02 -2.45
C ALA A 156 -14.19 -3.59 -3.10
N ALA A 157 -13.66 -2.41 -2.74
CA ALA A 157 -12.39 -1.92 -3.26
C ALA A 157 -11.22 -2.84 -2.88
N LYS A 158 -11.13 -3.25 -1.61
CA LYS A 158 -10.03 -4.11 -1.12
C LYS A 158 -10.13 -5.55 -1.63
N ALA A 159 -11.34 -6.09 -1.79
CA ALA A 159 -11.57 -7.38 -2.46
C ALA A 159 -11.20 -7.30 -3.96
N GLY A 160 -11.63 -6.23 -4.64
CA GLY A 160 -11.26 -5.96 -6.03
C GLY A 160 -9.75 -5.85 -6.23
N MET A 161 -9.03 -5.19 -5.30
CA MET A 161 -7.57 -5.10 -5.33
C MET A 161 -6.90 -6.48 -5.25
N ILE A 162 -7.42 -7.40 -4.44
CA ILE A 162 -6.91 -8.78 -4.35
C ILE A 162 -7.12 -9.50 -5.69
N GLY A 163 -8.31 -9.43 -6.28
CA GLY A 163 -8.62 -10.02 -7.59
C GLY A 163 -7.78 -9.43 -8.71
N MET A 164 -7.68 -8.11 -8.79
CA MET A 164 -6.84 -7.38 -9.74
C MET A 164 -5.37 -7.83 -9.63
N SER A 165 -4.83 -7.94 -8.42
CA SER A 165 -3.43 -8.33 -8.21
C SER A 165 -3.14 -9.74 -8.72
N LYS A 166 -4.07 -10.68 -8.56
CA LYS A 166 -3.95 -12.05 -9.09
C LYS A 166 -3.91 -12.07 -10.62
N SER A 167 -4.78 -11.28 -11.28
CA SER A 167 -4.81 -11.17 -12.73
C SER A 167 -3.49 -10.58 -13.27
N LEU A 168 -3.05 -9.45 -12.69
CA LEU A 168 -1.77 -8.83 -13.07
C LEU A 168 -0.59 -9.79 -12.85
N ALA A 169 -0.57 -10.55 -11.74
CA ALA A 169 0.49 -11.53 -11.48
C ALA A 169 0.60 -12.59 -12.58
N GLN A 170 -0.53 -13.07 -13.10
CA GLN A 170 -0.56 -14.02 -14.23
C GLN A 170 -0.03 -13.38 -15.53
N GLU A 171 -0.41 -12.13 -15.81
CA GLU A 171 0.00 -11.43 -17.04
C GLU A 171 1.51 -11.16 -17.08
N VAL A 172 2.13 -10.83 -15.92
CA VAL A 172 3.51 -10.29 -15.91
C VAL A 172 4.55 -11.24 -15.33
N GLY A 173 4.15 -12.37 -14.74
CA GLY A 173 5.05 -13.31 -14.06
C GLY A 173 6.17 -13.83 -14.97
N SER A 174 5.88 -14.15 -16.25
CA SER A 174 6.87 -14.59 -17.25
C SER A 174 7.94 -13.54 -17.57
N ARG A 175 7.75 -12.31 -17.11
CA ARG A 175 8.66 -11.17 -17.28
C ARG A 175 9.43 -10.84 -16.01
N GLY A 176 9.45 -11.72 -15.01
CA GLY A 176 10.20 -11.51 -13.76
C GLY A 176 9.62 -10.40 -12.86
N VAL A 177 8.36 -10.01 -13.10
CA VAL A 177 7.64 -9.04 -12.27
C VAL A 177 6.70 -9.80 -11.33
N THR A 178 6.74 -9.47 -10.03
CA THR A 178 5.80 -10.04 -9.06
C THR A 178 4.76 -9.01 -8.64
N VAL A 179 3.53 -9.45 -8.43
CA VAL A 179 2.43 -8.63 -7.92
C VAL A 179 1.80 -9.35 -6.75
N ASN A 180 1.93 -8.78 -5.56
CA ASN A 180 1.43 -9.37 -4.32
C ASN A 180 0.59 -8.37 -3.52
N VAL A 181 -0.14 -8.90 -2.56
CA VAL A 181 -1.00 -8.13 -1.66
C VAL A 181 -0.56 -8.36 -0.23
N VAL A 182 -0.53 -7.31 0.58
CA VAL A 182 -0.50 -7.39 2.04
C VAL A 182 -1.89 -6.99 2.53
N ALA A 183 -2.49 -7.81 3.39
CA ALA A 183 -3.81 -7.58 3.98
C ALA A 183 -3.68 -7.39 5.50
N PRO A 184 -3.54 -6.14 5.98
CA PRO A 184 -3.46 -5.86 7.40
C PRO A 184 -4.80 -6.12 8.12
N GLY A 185 -4.72 -6.47 9.40
CA GLY A 185 -5.81 -6.37 10.35
C GLY A 185 -5.91 -4.99 10.97
N PHE A 186 -6.26 -4.90 12.26
CA PHE A 186 -6.27 -3.65 13.00
C PHE A 186 -4.83 -3.25 13.40
N ILE A 187 -4.40 -2.13 12.83
CA ILE A 187 -3.05 -1.56 13.03
C ILE A 187 -3.15 -0.27 13.84
N VAL A 188 -2.24 -0.09 14.80
CA VAL A 188 -2.12 1.15 15.58
C VAL A 188 -1.82 2.31 14.63
N THR A 189 -2.72 3.28 14.62
CA THR A 189 -2.62 4.53 13.84
C THR A 189 -3.24 5.65 14.68
N PRO A 190 -3.03 6.92 14.37
CA PRO A 190 -3.73 8.00 15.07
C PRO A 190 -5.25 7.85 15.11
N MET A 191 -5.83 7.14 14.14
CA MET A 191 -7.27 6.85 14.10
C MET A 191 -7.67 5.81 15.15
N THR A 192 -6.90 4.74 15.33
CA THR A 192 -7.18 3.69 16.33
C THR A 192 -6.82 4.13 17.74
N ASP A 193 -5.84 5.06 17.87
CA ASP A 193 -5.47 5.64 19.16
C ASP A 193 -6.56 6.57 19.73
N ALA A 194 -7.39 7.15 18.85
CA ALA A 194 -8.52 7.97 19.25
C ALA A 194 -9.76 7.17 19.69
N LEU A 195 -9.72 5.83 19.61
CA LEU A 195 -10.84 4.99 20.04
C LEU A 195 -10.95 4.96 21.57
N PRO A 196 -12.19 4.96 22.14
CA PRO A 196 -12.41 4.72 23.56
C PRO A 196 -11.81 3.38 24.01
N ASP A 197 -11.27 3.33 25.23
CA ASP A 197 -10.58 2.14 25.76
C ASP A 197 -11.43 0.86 25.66
N ALA A 198 -12.72 0.92 26.00
CA ALA A 198 -13.62 -0.22 25.90
C ALA A 198 -13.78 -0.76 24.45
N GLN A 199 -13.69 0.11 23.44
CA GLN A 199 -13.72 -0.32 22.03
C GLN A 199 -12.37 -0.93 21.64
N ARG A 200 -11.28 -0.35 22.11
CA ARG A 200 -9.91 -0.87 21.89
C ARG A 200 -9.77 -2.26 22.50
N GLU A 201 -10.21 -2.46 23.74
CA GLU A 201 -10.20 -3.76 24.42
C GLU A 201 -11.02 -4.82 23.67
N LYS A 202 -12.20 -4.45 23.20
CA LYS A 202 -13.05 -5.34 22.38
C LYS A 202 -12.38 -5.75 21.07
N LEU A 203 -11.75 -4.80 20.37
CA LEU A 203 -10.99 -5.08 19.16
C LEU A 203 -9.80 -6.00 19.46
N GLN A 204 -9.05 -5.71 20.52
CA GLN A 204 -7.89 -6.49 20.94
C GLN A 204 -8.30 -7.93 21.33
N ALA A 205 -9.43 -8.10 22.01
CA ALA A 205 -9.95 -9.43 22.38
C ALA A 205 -10.34 -10.28 21.16
N SER A 206 -10.61 -9.65 19.99
CA SER A 206 -10.92 -10.37 18.75
C SER A 206 -9.67 -10.83 17.99
N ILE A 207 -8.47 -10.45 18.44
CA ILE A 207 -7.20 -10.76 17.78
C ILE A 207 -6.53 -11.93 18.53
N PRO A 208 -6.32 -13.10 17.91
CA PRO A 208 -5.69 -14.25 18.57
C PRO A 208 -4.33 -13.94 19.19
N LEU A 209 -3.50 -13.07 18.56
CA LEU A 209 -2.23 -12.63 19.16
C LEU A 209 -2.38 -11.63 20.32
N GLY A 210 -3.61 -11.24 20.70
CA GLY A 210 -3.91 -10.43 21.87
C GLY A 210 -3.43 -9.00 21.84
N ARG A 211 -3.01 -8.47 20.67
CA ARG A 211 -2.57 -7.08 20.50
C ARG A 211 -2.98 -6.52 19.14
N LEU A 212 -3.12 -5.22 19.06
CA LEU A 212 -3.16 -4.52 17.77
C LEU A 212 -1.80 -4.67 17.06
N GLY A 213 -1.82 -4.77 15.72
CA GLY A 213 -0.62 -4.74 14.92
C GLY A 213 0.03 -3.35 14.94
N GLN A 214 1.35 -3.31 14.76
CA GLN A 214 2.09 -2.06 14.57
C GLN A 214 2.29 -1.79 13.08
N PRO A 215 2.45 -0.52 12.65
CA PRO A 215 2.84 -0.20 11.28
C PRO A 215 4.09 -0.97 10.81
N SER A 216 5.02 -1.25 11.71
CA SER A 216 6.22 -2.07 11.45
C SER A 216 5.91 -3.53 11.12
N ASP A 217 4.84 -4.11 11.66
CA ASP A 217 4.43 -5.48 11.32
C ASP A 217 4.06 -5.57 9.83
N VAL A 218 3.33 -4.56 9.32
CA VAL A 218 2.97 -4.45 7.90
C VAL A 218 4.19 -4.11 7.04
N ALA A 219 5.03 -3.17 7.49
CA ALA A 219 6.21 -2.74 6.76
C ALA A 219 7.21 -3.88 6.54
N SER A 220 7.37 -4.78 7.53
CA SER A 220 8.22 -5.97 7.41
C SER A 220 7.72 -6.95 6.35
N ALA A 221 6.40 -7.14 6.25
CA ALA A 221 5.79 -7.97 5.20
C ALA A 221 6.01 -7.37 3.80
N VAL A 222 5.87 -6.04 3.68
CA VAL A 222 6.14 -5.31 2.43
C VAL A 222 7.61 -5.44 2.03
N LEU A 223 8.55 -5.26 2.97
CA LEU A 223 9.98 -5.42 2.72
C LEU A 223 10.29 -6.81 2.17
N TYR A 224 9.76 -7.87 2.79
CA TYR A 224 9.92 -9.23 2.30
C TYR A 224 9.44 -9.37 0.86
N LEU A 225 8.20 -8.96 0.55
CA LEU A 225 7.63 -9.08 -0.79
C LEU A 225 8.30 -8.18 -1.83
N ALA A 226 8.96 -7.11 -1.41
CA ALA A 226 9.73 -6.21 -2.27
C ALA A 226 11.16 -6.70 -2.55
N SER A 227 11.67 -7.66 -1.77
CA SER A 227 13.04 -8.16 -1.85
C SER A 227 13.23 -9.27 -2.88
N ASP A 228 14.47 -9.63 -3.14
CA ASP A 228 14.81 -10.74 -4.03
C ASP A 228 14.51 -12.12 -3.40
N GLU A 229 14.41 -12.18 -2.06
CA GLU A 229 14.02 -13.40 -1.33
C GLU A 229 12.56 -13.82 -1.62
N ALA A 230 11.71 -12.89 -2.11
CA ALA A 230 10.34 -13.18 -2.53
C ALA A 230 10.20 -13.35 -4.05
N ALA A 231 11.29 -13.58 -4.80
CA ALA A 231 11.27 -13.66 -6.26
C ALA A 231 10.37 -14.79 -6.81
N TRP A 232 10.08 -15.81 -6.00
CA TRP A 232 9.21 -16.93 -6.36
C TRP A 232 7.78 -16.81 -5.79
N ILE A 233 7.40 -15.60 -5.33
CA ILE A 233 6.08 -15.33 -4.76
C ILE A 233 5.37 -14.28 -5.62
N THR A 234 4.25 -14.67 -6.26
CA THR A 234 3.39 -13.75 -7.02
C THR A 234 1.93 -14.17 -6.92
N GLY A 235 1.00 -13.21 -6.97
CA GLY A 235 -0.43 -13.44 -6.80
C GLY A 235 -0.85 -13.80 -5.37
N CYS A 236 0.05 -13.73 -4.41
CA CYS A 236 -0.20 -14.04 -3.00
C CYS A 236 -0.90 -12.88 -2.29
N THR A 237 -1.77 -13.22 -1.34
CA THR A 237 -2.24 -12.29 -0.30
C THR A 237 -1.63 -12.70 1.02
N LEU A 238 -0.68 -11.90 1.52
CA LEU A 238 -0.05 -12.10 2.82
C LEU A 238 -0.87 -11.40 3.90
N HIS A 239 -1.53 -12.18 4.73
CA HIS A 239 -2.35 -11.67 5.83
C HIS A 239 -1.47 -11.30 7.03
N VAL A 240 -1.54 -10.02 7.45
CA VAL A 240 -0.82 -9.45 8.60
C VAL A 240 -1.86 -8.93 9.59
N ASN A 241 -2.56 -9.83 10.25
CA ASN A 241 -3.77 -9.52 11.00
C ASN A 241 -3.84 -10.15 12.41
N GLY A 242 -2.73 -10.73 12.90
CA GLY A 242 -2.66 -11.32 14.22
C GLY A 242 -3.56 -12.55 14.41
N GLY A 243 -3.99 -13.19 13.31
CA GLY A 243 -4.88 -14.35 13.32
C GLY A 243 -6.37 -14.03 13.27
N MET A 244 -6.76 -12.76 13.08
CA MET A 244 -8.18 -12.37 12.97
C MET A 244 -8.92 -13.05 11.82
N ALA A 245 -8.22 -13.36 10.74
CA ALA A 245 -8.74 -14.17 9.64
C ALA A 245 -7.63 -15.11 9.16
N MET A 246 -7.91 -16.39 9.18
CA MET A 246 -7.04 -17.50 8.77
C MET A 246 -7.58 -18.08 7.46
N ILE A 247 -7.23 -17.44 6.32
CA ILE A 247 -7.75 -17.72 4.97
C ILE A 247 -6.62 -17.81 3.96
#